data_50fe753599688d2a2b9fe3b3db881c98
#
_entry.id   50fe753599688d2a2b9fe3b3db881c98
#
_cell.length_a   1.000
_cell.length_b   1.000
_cell.length_c   1.000
_cell.angle_alpha   90.00
_cell.angle_beta   90.00
_cell.angle_gamma   90.00
#
_symmetry.space_group_name_H-M   'P 1'
#
loop_
_entity.id
_entity.type
_entity.pdbx_description
1 polymer ?
#
loop_
_entity_poly.entity_id
_entity_poly.type
_entity_poly.pdbx_seq_one_letter_code
_entity_poly.pdbx_strand_id
1 'polypeptide(L)'
;FRSPTLGRALGRRSTATGRFRLASTADHVDYDVIVIGGGHAGCEAAAAAARTGAKTALVTQRLDTVGELSCNPSIGGIGKGHLVREIDALDGLIGRIADQGGIHYRMLNQRKGPAVRGPRAQMDRDLYKQAMQQALRLQPNLHLLEATAQDLLLDESSKPNLESLAPLEASDKVEHIQGRRARIRGVLVQKVDGTAQEILSRTVVITTGTFLRGVLMIGHERYSGGRHLRDTEGVEPPSIGLAQTLARYNFALGRLKTGTPARLDGTTIDWDRLVAQPSDIPATPFSHLLQFHGQQPPMIAQNKIITCFQTATNDETHKLVMKYENRLPIYDGLDGAGNGPRYCPSIYKKVQRFPDREGHNCFLEPEGLNTNLVYPNGMSGPYPQEIQQLILRTMTGLENVEIVRPGYDVEYDFVNPQTLTHTLETKQIGGLYLAGQICGTTGYEEAAAQGIVAGANAGRAAAAASCGLAMPKPFVVGRDEGYIGVLIDDLVTRGTSEPYRMFTSRAEYRITLRADNADLRLTRKGMEFGLVQDDERIAAVETREYIIDERIQNLKKFQLKVTDWAELGNKDLMGGTQLGKKSGLKKSAEQVLTMPHVTLK
;
A
#
# COMPACT_ATOMS: atom_id res chain seq x y z
N PHE A 1 -52.07 -2.66 24.04
CA PHE A 1 -53.32 -2.91 23.32
C PHE A 1 -53.12 -4.05 22.35
N ARG A 2 -53.83 -5.12 22.67
CA ARG A 2 -54.32 -6.28 21.94
C ARG A 2 -53.80 -6.59 20.54
N SER A 3 -53.27 -7.82 20.44
CA SER A 3 -53.18 -8.68 19.24
C SER A 3 -54.55 -8.98 18.63
N PRO A 4 -54.58 -9.45 17.39
CA PRO A 4 -55.45 -10.58 17.08
C PRO A 4 -54.74 -11.78 16.45
N THR A 5 -55.28 -12.91 16.77
CA THR A 5 -54.99 -14.31 16.53
C THR A 5 -55.37 -14.82 15.13
N LEU A 6 -54.53 -15.75 14.62
CA LEU A 6 -54.86 -17.02 13.91
C LEU A 6 -55.89 -17.12 12.79
N GLY A 7 -55.40 -17.64 11.64
CA GLY A 7 -56.18 -18.41 10.67
C GLY A 7 -55.30 -19.52 10.06
N ARG A 8 -55.55 -20.78 10.49
CA ARG A 8 -55.03 -22.02 9.89
C ARG A 8 -55.67 -22.25 8.52
N ALA A 9 -54.85 -22.55 7.50
CA ALA A 9 -55.31 -23.26 6.31
C ALA A 9 -54.35 -24.41 6.02
N LEU A 10 -54.85 -25.64 6.16
CA LEU A 10 -54.27 -26.91 5.73
C LEU A 10 -54.38 -27.01 4.21
N GLY A 11 -53.27 -27.20 3.51
CA GLY A 11 -53.21 -27.41 2.07
C GLY A 11 -52.12 -28.40 1.65
N ARG A 12 -52.50 -29.61 1.43
CA ARG A 12 -51.97 -30.74 0.64
C ARG A 12 -50.45 -30.80 0.41
N ARG A 13 -49.85 -31.85 0.98
CA ARG A 13 -48.54 -32.41 0.64
C ARG A 13 -48.52 -32.86 -0.82
N SER A 14 -47.65 -32.25 -1.64
CA SER A 14 -47.16 -32.82 -2.89
C SER A 14 -45.79 -33.44 -2.59
N THR A 15 -45.73 -34.78 -2.68
CA THR A 15 -44.46 -35.55 -2.61
C THR A 15 -43.73 -35.41 -3.93
N ALA A 16 -42.91 -34.36 -4.06
CA ALA A 16 -41.88 -34.33 -5.08
C ALA A 16 -40.64 -35.02 -4.51
N THR A 17 -40.40 -36.29 -4.88
CA THR A 17 -39.17 -37.01 -4.71
C THR A 17 -38.09 -36.35 -5.61
N GLY A 18 -37.59 -35.20 -5.20
CA GLY A 18 -36.38 -34.64 -5.74
C GLY A 18 -35.22 -35.52 -5.27
N ARG A 19 -34.65 -36.31 -6.15
CA ARG A 19 -33.33 -36.92 -5.95
C ARG A 19 -32.36 -35.78 -5.67
N PHE A 20 -32.05 -35.57 -4.38
CA PHE A 20 -30.81 -34.89 -4.01
C PHE A 20 -29.69 -35.73 -4.62
N ARG A 21 -29.14 -35.30 -5.75
CA ARG A 21 -27.77 -35.66 -6.10
C ARG A 21 -26.92 -35.20 -4.93
N LEU A 22 -26.44 -36.14 -4.14
CA LEU A 22 -25.31 -35.91 -3.26
C LEU A 22 -24.26 -35.20 -4.10
N ALA A 23 -23.92 -33.97 -3.71
CA ALA A 23 -22.81 -33.24 -4.30
C ALA A 23 -21.63 -34.22 -4.32
N SER A 24 -21.00 -34.37 -5.48
CA SER A 24 -19.72 -35.01 -5.64
C SER A 24 -18.83 -34.55 -4.48
N THR A 25 -18.06 -35.45 -3.88
CA THR A 25 -17.08 -35.18 -2.83
C THR A 25 -16.49 -33.79 -3.09
N ALA A 26 -16.97 -32.80 -2.33
CA ALA A 26 -16.45 -31.43 -2.42
C ALA A 26 -14.96 -31.58 -2.16
N ASP A 27 -14.11 -31.23 -3.16
CA ASP A 27 -12.67 -31.37 -3.05
C ASP A 27 -12.25 -30.78 -1.72
N HIS A 28 -11.75 -31.63 -0.82
CA HIS A 28 -11.30 -31.22 0.50
C HIS A 28 -10.17 -30.21 0.32
N VAL A 29 -10.32 -29.01 0.87
CA VAL A 29 -9.26 -28.00 0.91
C VAL A 29 -8.97 -27.68 2.37
N ASP A 30 -7.69 -27.43 2.68
CA ASP A 30 -7.24 -27.04 4.03
C ASP A 30 -7.68 -25.60 4.34
N TYR A 31 -7.61 -24.73 3.33
CA TYR A 31 -7.96 -23.31 3.38
C TYR A 31 -8.71 -22.89 2.11
N ASP A 32 -9.57 -21.90 2.23
CA ASP A 32 -10.18 -21.26 1.06
C ASP A 32 -9.16 -20.40 0.32
N VAL A 33 -8.32 -19.66 1.07
CA VAL A 33 -7.28 -18.76 0.54
C VAL A 33 -5.94 -19.02 1.23
N ILE A 34 -4.87 -19.10 0.44
CA ILE A 34 -3.50 -19.02 0.96
C ILE A 34 -2.88 -17.72 0.46
N VAL A 35 -2.32 -16.93 1.38
CA VAL A 35 -1.53 -15.73 1.07
C VAL A 35 -0.07 -16.02 1.37
N ILE A 36 0.82 -15.80 0.40
CA ILE A 36 2.26 -16.06 0.52
C ILE A 36 3.00 -14.74 0.70
N GLY A 37 3.66 -14.57 1.86
CA GLY A 37 4.46 -13.41 2.21
C GLY A 37 3.81 -12.52 3.26
N GLY A 38 4.57 -12.20 4.33
CA GLY A 38 4.13 -11.41 5.50
C GLY A 38 4.40 -9.89 5.39
N GLY A 39 4.66 -9.35 4.18
CA GLY A 39 4.79 -7.91 3.95
C GLY A 39 3.43 -7.19 3.91
N HIS A 40 3.43 -5.86 3.64
CA HIS A 40 2.20 -5.05 3.68
C HIS A 40 1.11 -5.55 2.73
N ALA A 41 1.47 -6.01 1.52
CA ALA A 41 0.50 -6.62 0.61
C ALA A 41 -0.13 -7.89 1.19
N GLY A 42 0.69 -8.76 1.80
CA GLY A 42 0.22 -10.00 2.39
C GLY A 42 -0.63 -9.79 3.63
N CYS A 43 -0.25 -8.86 4.51
CA CYS A 43 -1.04 -8.52 5.70
C CYS A 43 -2.44 -8.03 5.31
N GLU A 44 -2.53 -7.10 4.35
CA GLU A 44 -3.82 -6.59 3.86
C GLU A 44 -4.61 -7.66 3.11
N ALA A 45 -3.96 -8.46 2.25
CA ALA A 45 -4.64 -9.51 1.50
C ALA A 45 -5.22 -10.58 2.43
N ALA A 46 -4.45 -11.02 3.43
CA ALA A 46 -4.90 -12.03 4.39
C ALA A 46 -6.06 -11.53 5.25
N ALA A 47 -5.95 -10.31 5.77
CA ALA A 47 -7.02 -9.71 6.56
C ALA A 47 -8.28 -9.47 5.71
N ALA A 48 -8.15 -8.97 4.48
CA ALA A 48 -9.28 -8.74 3.58
C ALA A 48 -9.99 -10.05 3.19
N ALA A 49 -9.23 -11.10 2.81
CA ALA A 49 -9.80 -12.40 2.50
C ALA A 49 -10.56 -12.99 3.70
N ALA A 50 -9.95 -12.93 4.90
CA ALA A 50 -10.57 -13.43 6.13
C ALA A 50 -11.87 -12.67 6.49
N ARG A 51 -11.91 -11.32 6.30
CA ARG A 51 -13.14 -10.52 6.51
C ARG A 51 -14.27 -10.90 5.56
N THR A 52 -13.97 -11.36 4.33
CA THR A 52 -15.03 -11.86 3.43
C THR A 52 -15.59 -13.22 3.84
N GLY A 53 -15.17 -13.79 4.97
CA GLY A 53 -15.63 -15.08 5.51
C GLY A 53 -14.80 -16.28 5.06
N ALA A 54 -13.78 -16.10 4.22
CA ALA A 54 -12.93 -17.17 3.75
C ALA A 54 -11.95 -17.65 4.85
N LYS A 55 -11.83 -18.98 5.02
CA LYS A 55 -10.78 -19.57 5.87
C LYS A 55 -9.41 -19.34 5.21
N THR A 56 -8.62 -18.46 5.79
CA THR A 56 -7.41 -17.93 5.18
C THR A 56 -6.16 -18.35 5.94
N ALA A 57 -5.09 -18.71 5.21
CA ALA A 57 -3.75 -18.88 5.76
C ALA A 57 -2.80 -17.80 5.22
N LEU A 58 -2.04 -17.16 6.10
CA LEU A 58 -0.88 -16.34 5.75
C LEU A 58 0.39 -17.19 5.97
N VAL A 59 1.05 -17.56 4.89
CA VAL A 59 2.29 -18.35 4.89
C VAL A 59 3.48 -17.41 4.75
N THR A 60 4.41 -17.47 5.69
CA THR A 60 5.63 -16.66 5.69
C THR A 60 6.81 -17.44 6.25
N GLN A 61 8.03 -17.11 5.81
CA GLN A 61 9.25 -17.77 6.26
C GLN A 61 9.50 -17.57 7.76
N ARG A 62 9.10 -16.41 8.30
CA ARG A 62 9.31 -16.03 9.71
C ARG A 62 8.12 -15.21 10.21
N LEU A 63 7.49 -15.64 11.29
CA LEU A 63 6.36 -14.95 11.89
C LEU A 63 6.78 -13.64 12.59
N ASP A 64 7.98 -13.58 13.14
CA ASP A 64 8.52 -12.40 13.83
C ASP A 64 8.82 -11.22 12.88
N THR A 65 8.88 -11.47 11.57
CA THR A 65 9.11 -10.45 10.54
C THR A 65 7.84 -9.99 9.81
N VAL A 66 6.67 -10.49 10.20
CA VAL A 66 5.38 -10.05 9.65
C VAL A 66 5.15 -8.56 9.93
N GLY A 67 4.83 -7.79 8.91
CA GLY A 67 4.62 -6.35 9.03
C GLY A 67 5.89 -5.50 9.13
N GLU A 68 7.08 -6.07 8.89
CA GLU A 68 8.35 -5.36 8.99
C GLU A 68 8.46 -4.19 8.00
N LEU A 69 8.85 -3.02 8.50
CA LEU A 69 9.23 -1.85 7.70
C LEU A 69 10.69 -1.98 7.26
N SER A 70 10.95 -2.77 6.22
CA SER A 70 12.31 -3.18 5.81
C SER A 70 13.18 -2.04 5.25
N CYS A 71 12.58 -0.97 4.73
CA CYS A 71 13.32 0.17 4.16
C CYS A 71 13.09 1.42 5.02
N ASN A 72 12.21 2.30 4.61
CA ASN A 72 11.90 3.57 5.27
C ASN A 72 11.01 3.34 6.51
N PRO A 73 11.34 3.90 7.68
CA PRO A 73 10.50 3.79 8.89
C PRO A 73 9.32 4.78 8.86
N SER A 74 8.71 5.02 7.73
CA SER A 74 7.57 5.94 7.60
C SER A 74 6.49 5.45 6.67
N ILE A 75 5.25 5.83 6.96
CA ILE A 75 4.04 5.54 6.20
C ILE A 75 3.46 6.86 5.67
N GLY A 76 2.90 6.83 4.46
CA GLY A 76 2.22 7.95 3.84
C GLY A 76 3.12 8.89 3.04
N GLY A 77 2.65 10.11 2.83
CA GLY A 77 3.27 11.12 1.97
C GLY A 77 2.39 11.51 0.78
N ILE A 78 2.95 12.28 -0.15
CA ILE A 78 2.21 12.78 -1.33
C ILE A 78 1.79 11.62 -2.22
N GLY A 79 0.48 11.49 -2.49
CA GLY A 79 -0.11 10.35 -3.21
C GLY A 79 -0.25 9.10 -2.34
N LYS A 80 0.77 8.75 -1.58
CA LYS A 80 0.81 7.59 -0.70
C LYS A 80 -0.13 7.71 0.50
N GLY A 81 -0.17 8.87 1.17
CA GLY A 81 -1.12 9.15 2.23
C GLY A 81 -2.58 9.07 1.77
N HIS A 82 -2.86 9.34 0.47
CA HIS A 82 -4.18 9.12 -0.11
C HIS A 82 -4.52 7.62 -0.15
N LEU A 83 -3.58 6.77 -0.60
CA LEU A 83 -3.77 5.31 -0.59
C LEU A 83 -4.04 4.78 0.82
N VAL A 84 -3.28 5.23 1.83
CA VAL A 84 -3.47 4.80 3.23
C VAL A 84 -4.88 5.15 3.73
N ARG A 85 -5.36 6.36 3.43
CA ARG A 85 -6.71 6.79 3.82
C ARG A 85 -7.80 5.99 3.08
N GLU A 86 -7.57 5.60 1.83
CA GLU A 86 -8.49 4.76 1.06
C GLU A 86 -8.50 3.31 1.57
N ILE A 87 -7.33 2.78 1.95
CA ILE A 87 -7.21 1.46 2.57
C ILE A 87 -7.94 1.46 3.94
N ASP A 88 -7.75 2.50 4.75
CA ASP A 88 -8.48 2.64 6.03
C ASP A 88 -9.99 2.73 5.81
N ALA A 89 -10.47 3.44 4.78
CA ALA A 89 -11.89 3.51 4.42
C ALA A 89 -12.51 2.14 4.08
N LEU A 90 -11.70 1.20 3.61
CA LEU A 90 -12.05 -0.20 3.33
C LEU A 90 -11.76 -1.14 4.51
N ASP A 91 -11.56 -0.59 5.71
CA ASP A 91 -11.21 -1.31 6.95
C ASP A 91 -9.87 -2.06 6.88
N GLY A 92 -8.91 -1.54 6.08
CA GLY A 92 -7.55 -2.06 6.01
C GLY A 92 -6.72 -1.76 7.26
N LEU A 93 -5.55 -2.39 7.33
CA LEU A 93 -4.71 -2.39 8.53
C LEU A 93 -3.72 -1.23 8.56
N ILE A 94 -3.04 -0.94 7.44
CA ILE A 94 -1.84 -0.09 7.41
C ILE A 94 -2.05 1.29 8.06
N GLY A 95 -3.22 1.92 7.88
CA GLY A 95 -3.53 3.25 8.43
C GLY A 95 -3.68 3.22 9.95
N ARG A 96 -4.53 2.32 10.47
CA ARG A 96 -4.77 2.19 11.91
C ARG A 96 -3.54 1.67 12.68
N ILE A 97 -2.74 0.82 12.05
CA ILE A 97 -1.48 0.34 12.64
C ILE A 97 -0.42 1.46 12.64
N ALA A 98 -0.37 2.27 11.57
CA ALA A 98 0.49 3.44 11.54
C ALA A 98 0.15 4.45 12.64
N ASP A 99 -1.12 4.64 12.97
CA ASP A 99 -1.52 5.50 14.09
C ASP A 99 -1.10 4.93 15.45
N GLN A 100 -1.01 3.60 15.61
CA GLN A 100 -0.52 2.98 16.86
C GLN A 100 0.99 3.11 17.05
N GLY A 101 1.76 3.00 15.96
CA GLY A 101 3.22 3.07 15.99
C GLY A 101 3.82 4.43 15.62
N GLY A 102 2.99 5.42 15.28
CA GLY A 102 3.45 6.72 14.79
C GLY A 102 3.99 7.64 15.88
N ILE A 103 5.22 8.09 15.73
CA ILE A 103 5.96 8.93 16.69
C ILE A 103 6.28 10.34 16.19
N HIS A 104 5.95 10.64 14.93
CA HIS A 104 6.08 11.96 14.31
C HIS A 104 5.13 12.07 13.13
N TYR A 105 4.40 13.18 13.02
CA TYR A 105 3.38 13.38 11.98
C TYR A 105 3.60 14.69 11.23
N ARG A 106 3.40 14.66 9.90
CA ARG A 106 3.45 15.85 9.04
C ARG A 106 2.37 15.79 7.97
N MET A 107 1.64 16.88 7.80
CA MET A 107 0.78 17.08 6.64
C MET A 107 1.60 17.70 5.51
N LEU A 108 1.99 16.88 4.52
CA LEU A 108 2.74 17.37 3.37
C LEU A 108 1.84 18.18 2.44
N ASN A 109 2.41 19.18 1.77
CA ASN A 109 1.69 20.10 0.86
C ASN A 109 0.50 20.84 1.53
N GLN A 110 0.54 21.08 2.83
CA GLN A 110 -0.55 21.73 3.57
C GLN A 110 -1.01 23.05 2.93
N ARG A 111 -0.07 23.85 2.40
CA ARG A 111 -0.33 25.15 1.78
C ARG A 111 -0.77 25.05 0.32
N LYS A 112 -0.70 23.87 -0.32
CA LYS A 112 -1.00 23.68 -1.75
C LYS A 112 -2.45 23.27 -2.05
N GLY A 113 -3.27 23.13 -1.02
CA GLY A 113 -4.68 22.79 -1.14
C GLY A 113 -5.00 21.31 -0.91
N PRO A 114 -6.29 21.00 -0.64
CA PRO A 114 -6.73 19.69 -0.17
C PRO A 114 -6.48 18.55 -1.18
N ALA A 115 -6.49 18.83 -2.47
CA ALA A 115 -6.26 17.82 -3.53
C ALA A 115 -4.88 17.13 -3.46
N VAL A 116 -3.91 17.78 -2.84
CA VAL A 116 -2.52 17.29 -2.78
C VAL A 116 -1.96 17.19 -1.35
N ARG A 117 -2.77 17.45 -0.34
CA ARG A 117 -2.40 17.25 1.06
C ARG A 117 -2.24 15.76 1.32
N GLY A 118 -1.04 15.34 1.72
CA GLY A 118 -0.73 13.94 2.01
C GLY A 118 -0.27 13.76 3.44
N PRO A 119 -1.03 13.05 4.30
CA PRO A 119 -0.56 12.72 5.64
C PRO A 119 0.64 11.78 5.56
N ARG A 120 1.63 12.01 6.42
CA ARG A 120 2.82 11.19 6.59
C ARG A 120 3.14 11.08 8.08
N ALA A 121 3.51 9.88 8.51
CA ALA A 121 3.98 9.65 9.86
C ALA A 121 5.26 8.82 9.87
N GLN A 122 6.15 9.15 10.81
CA GLN A 122 7.33 8.37 11.16
C GLN A 122 6.93 7.35 12.21
N MET A 123 7.38 6.11 12.03
CA MET A 123 7.03 4.98 12.88
C MET A 123 8.14 4.64 13.86
N ASP A 124 7.77 4.29 15.09
CA ASP A 124 8.54 3.33 15.85
C ASP A 124 8.32 1.94 15.21
N ARG A 125 9.40 1.36 14.67
CA ARG A 125 9.32 0.11 13.88
C ARG A 125 8.84 -1.07 14.71
N ASP A 126 9.22 -1.13 15.99
CA ASP A 126 8.86 -2.24 16.88
C ASP A 126 7.39 -2.14 17.27
N LEU A 127 6.92 -0.95 17.64
CA LEU A 127 5.51 -0.71 17.95
C LEU A 127 4.63 -1.01 16.73
N TYR A 128 5.04 -0.55 15.53
CA TYR A 128 4.30 -0.82 14.30
C TYR A 128 4.20 -2.32 14.01
N LYS A 129 5.34 -3.04 14.07
CA LYS A 129 5.41 -4.47 13.83
C LYS A 129 4.56 -5.27 14.84
N GLN A 130 4.69 -4.96 16.13
CA GLN A 130 3.91 -5.60 17.18
C GLN A 130 2.40 -5.38 16.98
N ALA A 131 1.98 -4.15 16.67
CA ALA A 131 0.58 -3.83 16.42
C ALA A 131 0.04 -4.58 15.19
N MET A 132 0.82 -4.67 14.09
CA MET A 132 0.44 -5.43 12.90
C MET A 132 0.25 -6.93 13.21
N GLN A 133 1.21 -7.53 13.90
CA GLN A 133 1.15 -8.94 14.29
C GLN A 133 -0.03 -9.22 15.23
N GLN A 134 -0.30 -8.33 16.17
CA GLN A 134 -1.45 -8.45 17.06
C GLN A 134 -2.77 -8.36 16.28
N ALA A 135 -2.91 -7.40 15.38
CA ALA A 135 -4.11 -7.25 14.56
C ALA A 135 -4.39 -8.50 13.71
N LEU A 136 -3.36 -9.09 13.11
CA LEU A 136 -3.50 -10.32 12.31
C LEU A 136 -3.83 -11.55 13.18
N ARG A 137 -3.25 -11.69 14.36
CA ARG A 137 -3.59 -12.79 15.29
C ARG A 137 -5.03 -12.73 15.81
N LEU A 138 -5.57 -11.51 15.93
CA LEU A 138 -6.95 -11.30 16.39
C LEU A 138 -7.98 -11.34 15.24
N GLN A 139 -7.51 -11.38 13.96
CA GLN A 139 -8.41 -11.43 12.82
C GLN A 139 -9.13 -12.78 12.75
N PRO A 140 -10.47 -12.83 12.85
CA PRO A 140 -11.22 -14.06 12.67
C PRO A 140 -10.95 -14.68 11.28
N ASN A 141 -11.04 -16.02 11.20
CA ASN A 141 -10.81 -16.80 9.97
C ASN A 141 -9.38 -16.73 9.41
N LEU A 142 -8.40 -16.14 10.12
CA LEU A 142 -7.01 -16.03 9.69
C LEU A 142 -6.09 -16.90 10.53
N HIS A 143 -5.27 -17.72 9.86
CA HIS A 143 -4.20 -18.52 10.47
C HIS A 143 -2.85 -18.06 9.96
N LEU A 144 -1.87 -17.89 10.86
CA LEU A 144 -0.48 -17.55 10.51
C LEU A 144 0.34 -18.84 10.51
N LEU A 145 1.01 -19.13 9.40
CA LEU A 145 1.81 -20.35 9.22
C LEU A 145 3.27 -19.98 8.91
N GLU A 146 4.19 -20.48 9.75
CA GLU A 146 5.63 -20.33 9.53
C GLU A 146 6.13 -21.46 8.63
N ALA A 147 6.32 -21.13 7.36
CA ALA A 147 6.83 -22.05 6.34
C ALA A 147 7.32 -21.27 5.12
N THR A 148 8.18 -21.91 4.32
CA THR A 148 8.67 -21.38 3.05
C THR A 148 7.85 -21.97 1.91
N ALA A 149 7.14 -21.12 1.15
CA ALA A 149 6.45 -21.55 -0.06
C ALA A 149 7.49 -21.91 -1.14
N GLN A 150 7.46 -23.17 -1.58
CA GLN A 150 8.41 -23.73 -2.55
C GLN A 150 7.84 -23.73 -3.97
N ASP A 151 6.59 -24.18 -4.14
CA ASP A 151 5.95 -24.31 -5.44
C ASP A 151 4.43 -24.15 -5.34
N LEU A 152 3.77 -23.99 -6.48
CA LEU A 152 2.31 -23.99 -6.61
C LEU A 152 1.82 -25.39 -7.00
N LEU A 153 0.73 -25.83 -6.39
CA LEU A 153 0.01 -27.03 -6.81
C LEU A 153 -1.06 -26.61 -7.83
N LEU A 154 -0.96 -27.14 -9.04
CA LEU A 154 -1.80 -26.72 -10.16
C LEU A 154 -2.52 -27.93 -10.77
N ASP A 155 -3.77 -27.72 -11.18
CA ASP A 155 -4.51 -28.65 -12.00
C ASP A 155 -4.29 -28.28 -13.49
N GLU A 156 -3.64 -29.18 -14.22
CA GLU A 156 -3.31 -29.01 -15.65
C GLU A 156 -4.30 -29.72 -16.57
N SER A 157 -5.46 -30.16 -16.09
CA SER A 157 -6.44 -30.94 -16.85
C SER A 157 -7.02 -30.22 -18.09
N SER A 158 -6.62 -28.98 -18.30
CA SER A 158 -6.98 -28.17 -19.48
C SER A 158 -5.75 -27.72 -20.27
N LYS A 159 -4.82 -28.64 -20.60
CA LYS A 159 -3.63 -28.30 -21.42
C LYS A 159 -4.02 -27.83 -22.82
N PRO A 160 -3.74 -26.58 -23.22
CA PRO A 160 -3.58 -26.26 -24.62
C PRO A 160 -2.20 -26.73 -25.08
N ASN A 161 -2.12 -27.17 -26.33
CA ASN A 161 -0.91 -27.66 -26.98
C ASN A 161 0.23 -26.62 -26.91
N LEU A 162 1.30 -26.91 -26.18
CA LEU A 162 2.41 -26.00 -25.88
C LEU A 162 3.35 -25.72 -27.07
N GLU A 163 3.16 -26.42 -28.20
CA GLU A 163 4.07 -26.34 -29.37
C GLU A 163 3.80 -25.14 -30.31
N SER A 164 2.77 -24.32 -30.08
CA SER A 164 2.35 -23.27 -31.02
C SER A 164 2.54 -21.84 -30.56
N LEU A 165 3.30 -21.55 -29.49
CA LEU A 165 3.44 -20.19 -28.97
C LEU A 165 4.78 -19.57 -29.36
N ALA A 166 4.76 -18.73 -30.41
CA ALA A 166 5.83 -17.80 -30.72
C ALA A 166 6.03 -16.76 -29.60
N PRO A 167 7.26 -16.22 -29.41
CA PRO A 167 7.49 -15.15 -28.44
C PRO A 167 6.64 -13.92 -28.76
N LEU A 168 5.97 -13.37 -27.76
CA LEU A 168 5.19 -12.14 -27.91
C LEU A 168 6.15 -10.97 -28.13
N GLU A 169 6.10 -10.35 -29.28
CA GLU A 169 6.73 -9.06 -29.55
C GLU A 169 5.91 -7.92 -28.93
N ALA A 170 6.59 -6.82 -28.55
CA ALA A 170 6.07 -5.74 -27.70
C ALA A 170 4.97 -4.86 -28.35
N SER A 171 4.42 -5.21 -29.50
CA SER A 171 3.51 -4.34 -30.28
C SER A 171 2.08 -4.87 -30.48
N ASP A 172 1.75 -6.10 -30.05
CA ASP A 172 0.46 -6.67 -30.40
C ASP A 172 -0.63 -6.37 -29.36
N LYS A 173 -1.74 -5.81 -29.86
CA LYS A 173 -2.99 -5.62 -29.12
C LYS A 173 -3.40 -6.96 -28.51
N VAL A 174 -3.55 -6.96 -27.19
CA VAL A 174 -3.95 -8.14 -26.41
C VAL A 174 -5.33 -8.61 -26.88
N GLU A 175 -5.36 -9.55 -27.79
CA GLU A 175 -6.56 -10.35 -28.04
C GLU A 175 -6.84 -11.19 -26.80
N HIS A 176 -8.12 -11.29 -26.42
CA HIS A 176 -8.59 -12.10 -25.30
C HIS A 176 -8.01 -13.51 -25.41
N ILE A 177 -7.10 -13.87 -24.48
CA ILE A 177 -6.60 -15.24 -24.38
C ILE A 177 -7.78 -16.12 -23.99
N GLN A 178 -8.40 -16.77 -24.94
CA GLN A 178 -9.42 -17.79 -24.70
C GLN A 178 -8.74 -19.01 -24.06
N GLY A 179 -9.04 -19.25 -22.78
CA GLY A 179 -8.65 -20.42 -22.03
C GLY A 179 -7.52 -20.20 -21.01
N ARG A 180 -7.86 -20.32 -19.74
CA ARG A 180 -6.88 -20.42 -18.64
C ARG A 180 -6.06 -21.69 -18.82
N ARG A 181 -4.73 -21.61 -18.67
CA ARG A 181 -3.81 -22.75 -18.89
C ARG A 181 -3.80 -23.74 -17.74
N ALA A 182 -4.13 -23.29 -16.52
CA ALA A 182 -4.17 -24.09 -15.30
C ALA A 182 -5.08 -23.45 -14.24
N ARG A 183 -5.34 -24.19 -13.17
CA ARG A 183 -6.06 -23.70 -11.99
C ARG A 183 -5.29 -24.03 -10.72
N ILE A 184 -5.34 -23.14 -9.73
CA ILE A 184 -4.78 -23.37 -8.40
C ILE A 184 -5.49 -24.55 -7.70
N ARG A 185 -4.69 -25.39 -7.04
CA ARG A 185 -5.10 -26.42 -6.08
C ARG A 185 -4.49 -26.21 -4.70
N GLY A 186 -3.40 -25.44 -4.58
CA GLY A 186 -2.73 -25.22 -3.32
C GLY A 186 -1.28 -24.78 -3.48
N VAL A 187 -0.51 -24.97 -2.43
CA VAL A 187 0.90 -24.60 -2.32
C VAL A 187 1.70 -25.73 -1.70
N LEU A 188 2.87 -26.03 -2.25
CA LEU A 188 3.89 -26.85 -1.63
C LEU A 188 4.74 -25.96 -0.71
N VAL A 189 4.75 -26.27 0.58
CA VAL A 189 5.56 -25.53 1.56
C VAL A 189 6.61 -26.42 2.20
N GLN A 190 7.70 -25.81 2.64
CA GLN A 190 8.69 -26.43 3.52
C GLN A 190 8.54 -25.83 4.91
N LYS A 191 8.27 -26.68 5.90
CA LYS A 191 8.18 -26.29 7.30
C LYS A 191 9.54 -25.98 7.91
N VAL A 192 9.54 -25.39 9.09
CA VAL A 192 10.77 -25.07 9.85
C VAL A 192 11.62 -26.31 10.15
N ASP A 193 10.99 -27.46 10.35
CA ASP A 193 11.66 -28.75 10.56
C ASP A 193 12.26 -29.38 9.27
N GLY A 194 12.14 -28.69 8.13
CA GLY A 194 12.61 -29.14 6.83
C GLY A 194 11.65 -30.07 6.09
N THR A 195 10.51 -30.47 6.69
CA THR A 195 9.54 -31.34 6.03
C THR A 195 8.75 -30.59 4.98
N ALA A 196 8.52 -31.21 3.82
CA ALA A 196 7.65 -30.71 2.77
C ALA A 196 6.19 -31.08 3.07
N GLN A 197 5.27 -30.13 2.86
CA GLN A 197 3.82 -30.34 3.00
C GLN A 197 3.07 -29.66 1.87
N GLU A 198 2.11 -30.37 1.30
CA GLU A 198 1.10 -29.78 0.43
C GLU A 198 -0.02 -29.19 1.29
N ILE A 199 -0.41 -27.96 1.00
CA ILE A 199 -1.55 -27.29 1.61
C ILE A 199 -2.53 -26.94 0.48
N LEU A 200 -3.71 -27.52 0.53
CA LEU A 200 -4.71 -27.36 -0.52
C LEU A 200 -5.54 -26.11 -0.31
N SER A 201 -5.79 -25.36 -1.40
CA SER A 201 -6.64 -24.16 -1.36
C SER A 201 -7.31 -23.90 -2.70
N ARG A 202 -8.41 -23.12 -2.66
CA ARG A 202 -9.15 -22.70 -3.86
C ARG A 202 -8.50 -21.53 -4.58
N THR A 203 -7.86 -20.64 -3.82
CA THR A 203 -7.16 -19.46 -4.35
C THR A 203 -5.85 -19.22 -3.60
N VAL A 204 -4.89 -18.61 -4.31
CA VAL A 204 -3.58 -18.22 -3.78
C VAL A 204 -3.28 -16.78 -4.14
N VAL A 205 -2.77 -16.00 -3.18
CA VAL A 205 -2.27 -14.63 -3.40
C VAL A 205 -0.77 -14.61 -3.15
N ILE A 206 0.04 -14.30 -4.15
CA ILE A 206 1.51 -14.18 -4.02
C ILE A 206 1.88 -12.71 -3.74
N THR A 207 2.64 -12.50 -2.66
CA THR A 207 3.08 -11.16 -2.23
C THR A 207 4.56 -11.15 -1.82
N THR A 208 5.41 -11.77 -2.62
CA THR A 208 6.83 -12.05 -2.30
C THR A 208 7.73 -10.81 -2.20
N GLY A 209 7.26 -9.64 -2.58
CA GLY A 209 8.06 -8.41 -2.43
C GLY A 209 9.38 -8.47 -3.21
N THR A 210 10.50 -8.22 -2.52
CA THR A 210 11.87 -8.30 -3.08
C THR A 210 12.46 -9.71 -3.05
N PHE A 211 11.71 -10.71 -2.59
CA PHE A 211 12.24 -12.05 -2.40
C PHE A 211 12.26 -12.89 -3.68
N LEU A 212 11.48 -12.54 -4.71
CA LEU A 212 11.42 -13.34 -5.93
C LEU A 212 12.76 -13.26 -6.68
N ARG A 213 13.57 -14.32 -6.58
CA ARG A 213 14.96 -14.37 -7.04
C ARG A 213 15.79 -13.17 -6.59
N GLY A 214 15.61 -12.73 -5.33
CA GLY A 214 16.27 -11.57 -4.78
C GLY A 214 17.78 -11.71 -4.69
N VAL A 215 18.51 -10.65 -5.03
CA VAL A 215 19.97 -10.52 -4.93
C VAL A 215 20.29 -9.19 -4.26
N LEU A 216 20.99 -9.25 -3.14
CA LEU A 216 21.46 -8.10 -2.39
C LEU A 216 22.84 -7.67 -2.90
N MET A 217 23.10 -6.37 -2.91
CA MET A 217 24.32 -5.79 -3.49
C MET A 217 24.89 -4.66 -2.63
N ILE A 218 26.18 -4.76 -2.32
CA ILE A 218 26.98 -3.70 -1.67
C ILE A 218 28.30 -3.58 -2.45
N GLY A 219 28.54 -2.46 -3.10
CA GLY A 219 29.64 -2.37 -4.04
C GLY A 219 29.53 -3.46 -5.11
N HIS A 220 30.62 -4.18 -5.34
CA HIS A 220 30.64 -5.30 -6.28
C HIS A 220 30.23 -6.65 -5.64
N GLU A 221 30.01 -6.67 -4.33
CA GLU A 221 29.56 -7.88 -3.64
C GLU A 221 28.09 -8.16 -3.93
N ARG A 222 27.79 -9.42 -4.26
CA ARG A 222 26.46 -9.90 -4.60
C ARG A 222 26.18 -11.19 -3.85
N TYR A 223 25.04 -11.26 -3.19
CA TYR A 223 24.61 -12.47 -2.48
C TYR A 223 23.10 -12.68 -2.55
N SER A 224 22.69 -13.95 -2.57
CA SER A 224 21.29 -14.33 -2.71
C SER A 224 20.53 -14.00 -1.43
N GLY A 225 19.40 -13.26 -1.56
CA GLY A 225 18.58 -12.87 -0.41
C GLY A 225 17.48 -11.89 -0.76
N GLY A 226 16.45 -11.83 0.07
CA GLY A 226 15.34 -10.90 -0.07
C GLY A 226 15.52 -9.59 0.71
N ARG A 227 16.13 -9.67 1.90
CA ARG A 227 16.50 -8.53 2.76
C ARG A 227 17.45 -8.96 3.88
N HIS A 228 18.12 -7.98 4.50
CA HIS A 228 18.83 -8.18 5.77
C HIS A 228 17.84 -8.27 6.93
N LEU A 229 18.12 -9.17 7.87
CA LEU A 229 17.47 -9.19 9.17
C LEU A 229 17.89 -7.96 9.99
N ARG A 230 16.97 -7.39 10.78
CA ARG A 230 17.23 -6.14 11.52
C ARG A 230 18.14 -6.35 12.72
N ASP A 231 17.94 -7.46 13.42
CA ASP A 231 18.56 -7.72 14.72
C ASP A 231 19.79 -8.64 14.66
N THR A 232 20.14 -9.12 13.47
CA THR A 232 21.29 -9.99 13.22
C THR A 232 21.99 -9.63 11.91
N GLU A 233 23.18 -10.17 11.68
CA GLU A 233 23.86 -10.07 10.37
C GLU A 233 23.26 -11.00 9.30
N GLY A 234 22.21 -11.74 9.66
CA GLY A 234 21.59 -12.69 8.76
C GLY A 234 20.81 -12.06 7.60
N VAL A 235 20.61 -12.87 6.57
CA VAL A 235 19.84 -12.54 5.37
C VAL A 235 18.70 -13.53 5.24
N GLU A 236 17.49 -13.07 4.95
CA GLU A 236 16.38 -13.95 4.64
C GLU A 236 16.53 -14.52 3.22
N PRO A 237 16.35 -15.84 3.03
CA PRO A 237 16.56 -16.48 1.74
C PRO A 237 15.52 -16.03 0.69
N PRO A 238 15.89 -16.02 -0.60
CA PRO A 238 14.97 -15.64 -1.68
C PRO A 238 13.99 -16.78 -2.02
N SER A 239 12.88 -16.43 -2.67
CA SER A 239 11.92 -17.38 -3.24
C SER A 239 12.34 -17.77 -4.65
N ILE A 240 13.06 -18.88 -4.80
CA ILE A 240 13.55 -19.36 -6.10
C ILE A 240 12.51 -20.28 -6.76
N GLY A 241 11.91 -21.21 -6.04
CA GLY A 241 10.95 -22.18 -6.57
C GLY A 241 9.73 -21.50 -7.20
N LEU A 242 9.13 -20.49 -6.51
CA LEU A 242 8.02 -19.72 -7.06
C LEU A 242 8.41 -18.97 -8.34
N ALA A 243 9.63 -18.42 -8.42
CA ALA A 243 10.10 -17.75 -9.63
C ALA A 243 10.21 -18.73 -10.81
N GLN A 244 10.73 -19.94 -10.56
CA GLN A 244 10.81 -21.00 -11.55
C GLN A 244 9.42 -21.45 -12.02
N THR A 245 8.46 -21.56 -11.10
CA THR A 245 7.07 -21.90 -11.44
C THR A 245 6.43 -20.84 -12.33
N LEU A 246 6.55 -19.55 -11.98
CA LEU A 246 6.04 -18.47 -12.82
C LEU A 246 6.70 -18.49 -14.21
N ALA A 247 8.00 -18.74 -14.31
CA ALA A 247 8.69 -18.89 -15.59
C ALA A 247 8.17 -20.08 -16.42
N ARG A 248 7.94 -21.26 -15.78
CA ARG A 248 7.36 -22.46 -16.46
C ARG A 248 6.00 -22.19 -17.07
N TYR A 249 5.20 -21.32 -16.46
CA TYR A 249 3.88 -20.93 -16.97
C TYR A 249 3.92 -19.68 -17.86
N ASN A 250 5.12 -19.32 -18.37
CA ASN A 250 5.33 -18.22 -19.32
C ASN A 250 4.84 -16.85 -18.81
N PHE A 251 4.95 -16.59 -17.51
CA PHE A 251 4.80 -15.21 -17.05
C PHE A 251 5.96 -14.37 -17.54
N ALA A 252 5.63 -13.19 -18.09
CA ALA A 252 6.66 -12.21 -18.49
C ALA A 252 7.35 -11.65 -17.23
N LEU A 253 8.50 -12.22 -16.90
CA LEU A 253 9.33 -11.78 -15.78
C LEU A 253 10.31 -10.70 -16.26
N GLY A 254 10.45 -9.65 -15.44
CA GLY A 254 11.48 -8.62 -15.60
C GLY A 254 12.27 -8.46 -14.31
N ARG A 255 13.33 -7.64 -14.36
CA ARG A 255 14.16 -7.30 -13.19
C ARG A 255 13.97 -5.85 -12.81
N LEU A 256 13.72 -5.59 -11.54
CA LEU A 256 13.68 -4.26 -10.93
C LEU A 256 14.61 -4.21 -9.73
N LYS A 257 15.01 -3.02 -9.34
CA LYS A 257 15.81 -2.82 -8.12
C LYS A 257 15.21 -1.77 -7.21
N THR A 258 15.50 -1.89 -5.92
CA THR A 258 15.28 -0.86 -4.91
C THR A 258 16.46 -0.82 -3.96
N GLY A 259 16.66 0.32 -3.29
CA GLY A 259 17.79 0.48 -2.37
C GLY A 259 17.35 1.07 -1.05
N THR A 260 18.12 0.78 -0.02
CA THR A 260 17.97 1.35 1.31
C THR A 260 19.30 2.01 1.72
N PRO A 261 19.29 3.19 2.37
CA PRO A 261 20.51 3.82 2.87
C PRO A 261 21.06 3.09 4.09
N ALA A 262 22.27 3.44 4.49
CA ALA A 262 22.88 3.00 5.73
C ALA A 262 22.00 3.28 6.94
N ARG A 263 22.23 2.56 8.04
CA ARG A 263 21.71 2.90 9.38
C ARG A 263 22.84 3.53 10.17
N LEU A 264 22.56 4.70 10.73
CA LEU A 264 23.52 5.51 11.45
C LEU A 264 23.33 5.35 12.96
N ASP A 265 24.44 5.46 13.70
CA ASP A 265 24.38 5.61 15.15
C ASP A 265 24.05 7.07 15.51
N GLY A 266 22.87 7.31 16.01
CA GLY A 266 22.39 8.63 16.42
C GLY A 266 23.19 9.28 17.55
N THR A 267 23.97 8.52 18.33
CA THR A 267 24.85 9.04 19.37
C THR A 267 26.09 9.75 18.81
N THR A 268 26.40 9.50 17.53
CA THR A 268 27.56 10.08 16.83
C THR A 268 27.19 11.25 15.92
N ILE A 269 25.91 11.67 15.94
CA ILE A 269 25.39 12.80 15.15
C ILE A 269 25.42 14.08 15.98
N ASP A 270 25.91 15.16 15.40
CA ASP A 270 25.85 16.50 15.99
C ASP A 270 24.51 17.17 15.67
N TRP A 271 23.51 16.87 16.50
CA TRP A 271 22.12 17.32 16.34
C TRP A 271 21.95 18.84 16.41
N ASP A 272 22.81 19.55 17.16
CA ASP A 272 22.70 20.99 17.37
C ASP A 272 22.99 21.79 16.09
N ARG A 273 23.70 21.20 15.15
CA ARG A 273 24.02 21.82 13.85
C ARG A 273 22.98 21.55 12.77
N LEU A 274 21.91 20.82 13.09
CA LEU A 274 20.91 20.38 12.14
C LEU A 274 19.61 21.19 12.23
N VAL A 275 18.85 21.21 11.14
CA VAL A 275 17.56 21.91 11.10
C VAL A 275 16.45 21.00 11.65
N ALA A 276 15.93 21.35 12.83
CA ALA A 276 14.85 20.60 13.46
C ALA A 276 13.57 20.64 12.63
N GLN A 277 12.92 19.48 12.52
CA GLN A 277 11.64 19.26 11.85
C GLN A 277 10.65 18.68 12.87
N PRO A 278 9.96 19.52 13.67
CA PRO A 278 9.04 19.03 14.70
C PRO A 278 7.79 18.38 14.08
N SER A 279 7.13 17.53 14.87
CA SER A 279 5.83 16.95 14.53
C SER A 279 4.74 18.02 14.47
N ASP A 280 3.74 17.82 13.59
CA ASP A 280 2.51 18.61 13.63
C ASP A 280 1.71 18.26 14.90
N ILE A 281 1.27 19.29 15.64
CA ILE A 281 0.41 19.15 16.82
C ILE A 281 -0.73 20.17 16.69
N PRO A 282 -2.00 19.72 16.67
CA PRO A 282 -2.45 18.34 16.72
C PRO A 282 -2.08 17.55 15.44
N ALA A 283 -1.80 16.26 15.62
CA ALA A 283 -1.53 15.37 14.50
C ALA A 283 -2.81 15.03 13.73
N THR A 284 -2.68 14.80 12.42
CA THR A 284 -3.78 14.24 11.62
C THR A 284 -3.61 12.73 11.53
N PRO A 285 -4.48 11.92 12.17
CA PRO A 285 -4.39 10.47 12.12
C PRO A 285 -4.71 9.92 10.72
N PHE A 286 -4.23 8.72 10.42
CA PHE A 286 -4.64 7.99 9.22
C PHE A 286 -6.03 7.36 9.38
N SER A 287 -6.39 6.92 10.58
CA SER A 287 -7.70 6.34 10.85
C SER A 287 -8.81 7.39 10.79
N HIS A 288 -9.84 7.11 9.99
CA HIS A 288 -11.05 7.91 9.95
C HIS A 288 -11.83 7.87 11.27
N LEU A 289 -11.78 6.74 12.00
CA LEU A 289 -12.41 6.61 13.30
C LEU A 289 -11.76 7.51 14.35
N LEU A 290 -10.43 7.50 14.47
CA LEU A 290 -9.74 8.41 15.38
C LEU A 290 -10.07 9.87 15.06
N GLN A 291 -10.11 10.22 13.77
CA GLN A 291 -10.47 11.57 13.34
C GLN A 291 -11.93 11.91 13.67
N PHE A 292 -12.86 10.97 13.48
CA PHE A 292 -14.29 11.16 13.78
C PHE A 292 -14.52 11.42 15.26
N HIS A 293 -13.82 10.69 16.14
CA HIS A 293 -13.89 10.88 17.60
C HIS A 293 -13.06 12.05 18.11
N GLY A 294 -12.36 12.79 17.24
CA GLY A 294 -11.45 13.86 17.66
C GLY A 294 -10.26 13.39 18.49
N GLN A 295 -9.91 12.11 18.37
CA GLN A 295 -8.81 11.49 19.11
C GLN A 295 -7.48 11.70 18.42
N GLN A 296 -6.42 11.81 19.21
CA GLN A 296 -5.04 11.83 18.72
C GLN A 296 -4.48 10.41 18.66
N PRO A 297 -3.51 10.13 17.74
CA PRO A 297 -2.75 8.89 17.78
C PRO A 297 -2.16 8.63 19.16
N PRO A 298 -2.11 7.37 19.64
CA PRO A 298 -1.77 7.05 21.03
C PRO A 298 -0.42 7.60 21.49
N MET A 299 0.62 7.58 20.67
CA MET A 299 1.94 8.11 21.04
C MET A 299 1.93 9.63 21.17
N ILE A 300 1.18 10.33 20.32
CA ILE A 300 0.97 11.78 20.42
C ILE A 300 0.21 12.11 21.71
N ALA A 301 -0.88 11.40 22.00
CA ALA A 301 -1.66 11.59 23.22
C ALA A 301 -0.85 11.37 24.50
N GLN A 302 0.15 10.46 24.47
CA GLN A 302 1.09 10.20 25.57
C GLN A 302 2.32 11.11 25.58
N ASN A 303 2.40 12.08 24.65
CA ASN A 303 3.57 12.95 24.44
C ASN A 303 4.88 12.17 24.16
N LYS A 304 4.76 10.96 23.56
CA LYS A 304 5.89 10.14 23.13
C LYS A 304 6.17 10.41 21.65
N ILE A 305 6.75 11.55 21.38
CA ILE A 305 7.05 12.03 20.02
C ILE A 305 8.54 12.32 19.88
N ILE A 306 9.00 12.28 18.64
CA ILE A 306 10.36 12.63 18.25
C ILE A 306 10.38 13.88 17.37
N THR A 307 11.56 14.48 17.26
CA THR A 307 11.87 15.46 16.23
C THR A 307 12.74 14.78 15.18
N CYS A 308 12.39 14.91 13.91
CA CYS A 308 13.28 14.59 12.80
C CYS A 308 14.16 15.79 12.48
N PHE A 309 15.29 15.56 11.85
CA PHE A 309 16.22 16.64 11.52
C PHE A 309 16.56 16.60 10.02
N GLN A 310 17.00 17.73 9.51
CA GLN A 310 17.36 17.88 8.12
C GLN A 310 18.80 18.40 7.99
N THR A 311 19.54 17.75 7.10
CA THR A 311 20.82 18.22 6.54
C THR A 311 20.77 18.15 5.02
N ALA A 312 21.85 18.46 4.34
CA ALA A 312 21.97 18.37 2.89
C ALA A 312 23.38 17.92 2.48
N THR A 313 23.47 17.34 1.29
CA THR A 313 24.75 17.12 0.62
C THR A 313 25.36 18.46 0.17
N ASN A 314 26.64 18.46 -0.14
CA ASN A 314 27.40 19.61 -0.62
C ASN A 314 28.32 19.20 -1.79
N ASP A 315 29.12 20.14 -2.30
CA ASP A 315 30.03 19.90 -3.42
C ASP A 315 31.04 18.78 -3.13
N GLU A 316 31.57 18.68 -1.91
CA GLU A 316 32.47 17.60 -1.52
C GLU A 316 31.79 16.25 -1.56
N THR A 317 30.55 16.17 -1.03
CA THR A 317 29.70 14.99 -1.15
C THR A 317 29.54 14.58 -2.62
N HIS A 318 29.21 15.54 -3.50
CA HIS A 318 28.98 15.26 -4.92
C HIS A 318 30.24 14.78 -5.62
N LYS A 319 31.40 15.39 -5.33
CA LYS A 319 32.69 14.95 -5.85
C LYS A 319 33.02 13.51 -5.46
N LEU A 320 32.81 13.13 -4.18
CA LEU A 320 33.06 11.76 -3.73
C LEU A 320 32.08 10.76 -4.39
N VAL A 321 30.80 11.10 -4.47
CA VAL A 321 29.77 10.27 -5.14
C VAL A 321 30.17 9.96 -6.58
N MET A 322 30.64 10.95 -7.35
CA MET A 322 31.06 10.76 -8.74
C MET A 322 32.42 10.07 -8.84
N LYS A 323 33.39 10.39 -7.97
CA LYS A 323 34.71 9.75 -7.94
C LYS A 323 34.66 8.24 -7.81
N TYR A 324 33.68 7.72 -7.03
CA TYR A 324 33.56 6.30 -6.73
C TYR A 324 32.46 5.61 -7.53
N GLU A 325 31.99 6.18 -8.66
CA GLU A 325 30.92 5.58 -9.48
C GLU A 325 31.25 4.15 -9.95
N ASN A 326 32.55 3.87 -10.23
CA ASN A 326 33.01 2.55 -10.62
C ASN A 326 32.99 1.48 -9.52
N ARG A 327 32.66 1.86 -8.26
CA ARG A 327 32.49 0.97 -7.12
C ARG A 327 31.03 0.60 -6.89
N LEU A 328 30.11 1.10 -7.73
CA LEU A 328 28.70 0.73 -7.69
C LEU A 328 28.46 -0.67 -8.28
N PRO A 329 27.39 -1.39 -7.87
CA PRO A 329 27.04 -2.68 -8.43
C PRO A 329 26.77 -2.63 -9.94
N ILE A 330 27.04 -3.76 -10.60
CA ILE A 330 26.55 -4.06 -11.94
C ILE A 330 25.29 -4.92 -11.79
N TYR A 331 24.20 -4.53 -12.43
CA TYR A 331 22.92 -5.19 -12.33
C TYR A 331 22.66 -6.12 -13.52
N ASP A 332 21.83 -7.15 -13.34
CA ASP A 332 21.46 -8.10 -14.40
C ASP A 332 20.41 -7.52 -15.36
N GLY A 333 19.76 -6.40 -14.99
CA GLY A 333 18.81 -5.70 -15.85
C GLY A 333 19.48 -5.11 -17.10
N LEU A 334 18.66 -4.76 -18.12
CA LEU A 334 19.10 -4.16 -19.37
C LEU A 334 20.11 -3.02 -19.13
N ASP A 335 21.26 -3.08 -19.81
CA ASP A 335 22.35 -2.10 -19.80
C ASP A 335 23.23 -2.08 -18.53
N GLY A 336 23.12 -3.05 -17.60
CA GLY A 336 23.95 -3.11 -16.38
C GLY A 336 23.68 -1.98 -15.37
N ALA A 337 22.77 -1.04 -15.68
CA ALA A 337 22.49 0.14 -14.85
C ALA A 337 21.38 -0.09 -13.83
N GLY A 338 20.62 -1.19 -13.95
CA GLY A 338 19.49 -1.57 -13.12
C GLY A 338 18.31 -0.58 -13.18
N ASN A 339 17.09 -1.10 -13.26
CA ASN A 339 15.87 -0.29 -13.27
C ASN A 339 15.42 0.03 -11.84
N GLY A 340 15.86 1.18 -11.33
CA GLY A 340 15.46 1.68 -10.00
C GLY A 340 14.35 2.71 -10.05
N PRO A 341 13.71 3.00 -8.90
CA PRO A 341 12.56 3.91 -8.84
C PRO A 341 12.96 5.35 -9.18
N ARG A 342 12.21 5.97 -10.09
CA ARG A 342 12.43 7.35 -10.57
C ARG A 342 12.44 8.39 -9.45
N TYR A 343 11.61 8.20 -8.42
CA TYR A 343 11.41 9.17 -7.34
C TYR A 343 11.97 8.73 -5.98
N CYS A 344 12.84 7.74 -5.96
CA CYS A 344 13.75 7.44 -4.86
C CYS A 344 15.09 7.00 -5.46
N PRO A 345 15.68 7.86 -6.31
CA PRO A 345 16.94 7.51 -6.93
C PRO A 345 18.04 7.46 -5.87
N SER A 346 19.05 6.62 -6.11
CA SER A 346 20.27 6.65 -5.30
C SER A 346 20.91 8.05 -5.33
N ILE A 347 21.75 8.35 -4.34
CA ILE A 347 22.48 9.63 -4.31
C ILE A 347 23.30 9.84 -5.60
N TYR A 348 23.90 8.78 -6.14
CA TYR A 348 24.59 8.82 -7.43
C TYR A 348 23.68 9.32 -8.57
N LYS A 349 22.47 8.72 -8.70
CA LYS A 349 21.52 9.12 -9.75
C LYS A 349 20.98 10.53 -9.55
N LYS A 350 20.90 11.04 -8.31
CA LYS A 350 20.51 12.42 -8.01
C LYS A 350 21.60 13.39 -8.49
N VAL A 351 22.85 13.17 -8.11
CA VAL A 351 23.99 14.00 -8.50
C VAL A 351 24.18 13.97 -10.01
N GLN A 352 24.13 12.79 -10.65
CA GLN A 352 24.25 12.64 -12.10
C GLN A 352 23.14 13.40 -12.86
N ARG A 353 21.89 13.34 -12.36
CA ARG A 353 20.74 13.97 -13.04
C ARG A 353 20.64 15.47 -12.82
N PHE A 354 21.14 15.96 -11.71
CA PHE A 354 21.07 17.36 -11.30
C PHE A 354 22.44 17.89 -10.89
N PRO A 355 23.41 17.96 -11.81
CA PRO A 355 24.81 18.31 -11.50
C PRO A 355 24.94 19.74 -10.98
N ASP A 356 24.07 20.67 -11.42
CA ASP A 356 24.14 22.09 -11.04
C ASP A 356 23.48 22.39 -9.69
N ARG A 357 23.02 21.36 -8.98
CA ARG A 357 22.36 21.56 -7.70
C ARG A 357 23.36 21.60 -6.58
N GLU A 358 23.36 22.70 -5.79
CA GLU A 358 24.29 22.90 -4.66
C GLU A 358 24.20 21.80 -3.61
N GLY A 359 23.00 21.20 -3.41
CA GLY A 359 22.80 20.11 -2.46
C GLY A 359 21.48 19.39 -2.59
N HIS A 360 21.42 18.17 -2.09
CA HIS A 360 20.23 17.35 -1.96
C HIS A 360 19.87 17.17 -0.49
N ASN A 361 18.62 17.45 -0.14
CA ASN A 361 18.13 17.28 1.22
C ASN A 361 18.26 15.83 1.69
N CYS A 362 18.70 15.67 2.93
CA CYS A 362 18.70 14.43 3.69
C CYS A 362 17.89 14.65 4.97
N PHE A 363 16.89 13.80 5.22
CA PHE A 363 16.14 13.80 6.47
C PHE A 363 16.65 12.68 7.35
N LEU A 364 17.06 13.04 8.57
CA LEU A 364 17.50 12.11 9.59
C LEU A 364 16.29 11.71 10.42
N GLU A 365 15.89 10.47 10.26
CA GLU A 365 14.64 9.90 10.78
C GLU A 365 14.98 8.79 11.80
N PRO A 366 14.86 9.03 13.13
CA PRO A 366 15.01 7.97 14.13
C PRO A 366 14.07 6.80 13.86
N GLU A 367 14.53 5.56 14.05
CA GLU A 367 13.77 4.35 13.73
C GLU A 367 12.86 3.88 14.89
N GLY A 368 12.85 4.56 16.04
CA GLY A 368 12.01 4.24 17.19
C GLY A 368 12.35 5.06 18.42
N LEU A 369 11.56 4.85 19.48
CA LEU A 369 11.72 5.55 20.77
C LEU A 369 12.86 4.98 21.62
N ASN A 370 13.17 3.69 21.45
CA ASN A 370 14.12 2.94 22.28
C ASN A 370 15.33 2.45 21.47
N THR A 371 15.68 3.15 20.40
CA THR A 371 16.84 2.81 19.56
C THR A 371 17.60 4.06 19.16
N ASN A 372 18.92 3.93 19.02
CA ASN A 372 19.77 5.00 18.49
C ASN A 372 19.91 4.94 16.96
N LEU A 373 19.22 4.00 16.29
CA LEU A 373 19.29 3.87 14.84
C LEU A 373 18.59 5.03 14.14
N VAL A 374 19.30 5.64 13.20
CA VAL A 374 18.80 6.75 12.39
C VAL A 374 18.85 6.39 10.91
N TYR A 375 17.74 6.64 10.22
CA TYR A 375 17.59 6.46 8.78
C TYR A 375 17.87 7.78 8.04
N PRO A 376 18.94 7.88 7.24
CA PRO A 376 19.25 9.08 6.43
C PRO A 376 18.46 9.06 5.13
N ASN A 377 17.20 9.50 5.20
CA ASN A 377 16.29 9.49 4.05
C ASN A 377 16.82 10.38 2.92
N GLY A 378 17.01 9.79 1.75
CA GLY A 378 17.54 10.45 0.57
C GLY A 378 18.99 10.10 0.23
N MET A 379 19.68 9.33 1.08
CA MET A 379 21.08 8.93 0.93
C MET A 379 21.26 7.46 0.49
N SER A 380 20.24 6.85 -0.14
CA SER A 380 20.39 5.50 -0.69
C SER A 380 21.55 5.45 -1.70
N GLY A 381 22.44 4.47 -1.55
CA GLY A 381 23.55 4.24 -2.47
C GLY A 381 24.34 3.00 -2.03
N PRO A 382 24.41 1.97 -2.89
CA PRO A 382 25.04 0.68 -2.56
C PRO A 382 26.55 0.68 -2.77
N TYR A 383 27.23 1.76 -2.36
CA TYR A 383 28.70 1.78 -2.32
C TYR A 383 29.23 0.80 -1.26
N PRO A 384 30.49 0.35 -1.33
CA PRO A 384 31.15 -0.29 -0.20
C PRO A 384 31.05 0.57 1.07
N GLN A 385 30.98 -0.08 2.23
CA GLN A 385 30.70 0.59 3.52
C GLN A 385 31.66 1.75 3.81
N GLU A 386 32.96 1.58 3.55
CA GLU A 386 33.98 2.61 3.74
C GLU A 386 33.71 3.85 2.88
N ILE A 387 33.18 3.69 1.67
CA ILE A 387 32.84 4.81 0.79
C ILE A 387 31.55 5.49 1.26
N GLN A 388 30.54 4.71 1.71
CA GLN A 388 29.33 5.27 2.31
C GLN A 388 29.69 6.15 3.51
N GLN A 389 30.59 5.69 4.37
CA GLN A 389 31.10 6.41 5.54
C GLN A 389 31.77 7.74 5.13
N LEU A 390 32.65 7.71 4.13
CA LEU A 390 33.31 8.91 3.61
C LEU A 390 32.30 9.93 3.06
N ILE A 391 31.32 9.48 2.27
CA ILE A 391 30.27 10.33 1.68
C ILE A 391 29.44 11.00 2.80
N LEU A 392 28.98 10.24 3.79
CA LEU A 392 28.16 10.77 4.88
C LEU A 392 28.91 11.81 5.71
N ARG A 393 30.19 11.59 5.98
CA ARG A 393 31.02 12.49 6.80
C ARG A 393 31.34 13.84 6.15
N THR A 394 31.02 14.03 4.89
CA THR A 394 31.12 15.36 4.25
C THR A 394 29.93 16.27 4.59
N MET A 395 28.85 15.72 5.15
CA MET A 395 27.61 16.45 5.39
C MET A 395 27.61 17.09 6.77
N THR A 396 27.05 18.31 6.86
CA THR A 396 26.93 19.04 8.14
C THR A 396 26.22 18.22 9.19
N GLY A 397 26.81 18.13 10.39
CA GLY A 397 26.30 17.38 11.55
C GLY A 397 26.58 15.87 11.47
N LEU A 398 27.18 15.38 10.39
CA LEU A 398 27.53 13.97 10.19
C LEU A 398 29.05 13.72 10.12
N GLU A 399 29.88 14.69 10.45
CA GLU A 399 31.34 14.63 10.31
C GLU A 399 31.96 13.46 11.11
N ASN A 400 31.35 13.11 12.22
CA ASN A 400 31.79 12.01 13.10
C ASN A 400 30.85 10.80 13.07
N VAL A 401 29.88 10.78 12.15
CA VAL A 401 28.85 9.74 12.13
C VAL A 401 29.45 8.35 11.91
N GLU A 402 28.89 7.35 12.61
CA GLU A 402 29.22 5.93 12.44
C GLU A 402 28.07 5.17 11.77
N ILE A 403 28.44 4.26 10.86
CA ILE A 403 27.48 3.35 10.21
C ILE A 403 27.36 2.09 11.04
N VAL A 404 26.15 1.84 11.58
CA VAL A 404 25.81 0.59 12.26
C VAL A 404 25.58 -0.53 11.25
N ARG A 405 24.96 -0.20 10.10
CA ARG A 405 24.72 -1.13 9.00
C ARG A 405 24.84 -0.40 7.66
N PRO A 406 25.56 -0.96 6.70
CA PRO A 406 25.68 -0.33 5.37
C PRO A 406 24.36 -0.34 4.62
N GLY A 407 24.18 0.66 3.76
CA GLY A 407 23.13 0.70 2.77
C GLY A 407 23.40 -0.34 1.67
N TYR A 408 22.33 -0.84 1.08
CA TYR A 408 22.40 -1.86 0.03
C TYR A 408 21.29 -1.67 -1.00
N ASP A 409 21.49 -2.22 -2.18
CA ASP A 409 20.42 -2.40 -3.16
C ASP A 409 19.98 -3.87 -3.17
N VAL A 410 18.72 -4.10 -3.54
CA VAL A 410 18.19 -5.42 -3.85
C VAL A 410 17.63 -5.41 -5.25
N GLU A 411 18.06 -6.37 -6.07
CA GLU A 411 17.51 -6.65 -7.39
C GLU A 411 16.64 -7.91 -7.31
N TYR A 412 15.46 -7.88 -7.94
CA TYR A 412 14.45 -8.93 -7.79
C TYR A 412 13.62 -9.07 -9.06
N ASP A 413 12.99 -10.23 -9.23
CA ASP A 413 12.04 -10.45 -10.32
C ASP A 413 10.69 -9.80 -10.02
N PHE A 414 10.06 -9.29 -11.06
CA PHE A 414 8.65 -8.89 -11.04
C PHE A 414 7.92 -9.50 -12.24
N VAL A 415 6.61 -9.64 -12.11
CA VAL A 415 5.72 -10.08 -13.18
C VAL A 415 5.16 -8.85 -13.88
N ASN A 416 5.18 -8.82 -15.22
CA ASN A 416 4.52 -7.75 -15.98
C ASN A 416 3.03 -7.69 -15.56
N PRO A 417 2.56 -6.60 -14.92
CA PRO A 417 1.21 -6.52 -14.38
C PRO A 417 0.12 -6.49 -15.45
N GLN A 418 0.44 -6.30 -16.71
CA GLN A 418 -0.52 -6.44 -17.83
C GLN A 418 -1.04 -7.89 -17.99
N THR A 419 -0.40 -8.87 -17.35
CA THR A 419 -0.88 -10.26 -17.27
C THR A 419 -1.98 -10.45 -16.22
N LEU A 420 -2.35 -9.40 -15.50
CA LEU A 420 -3.38 -9.40 -14.46
C LEU A 420 -4.67 -8.75 -14.97
N THR A 421 -5.77 -9.10 -14.32
CA THR A 421 -7.05 -8.39 -14.43
C THR A 421 -7.13 -7.26 -13.40
N HIS A 422 -8.17 -6.42 -13.45
CA HIS A 422 -8.41 -5.40 -12.43
C HIS A 422 -8.72 -5.96 -11.02
N THR A 423 -9.01 -7.27 -10.91
CA THR A 423 -9.11 -7.97 -9.62
C THR A 423 -7.77 -8.43 -9.08
N LEU A 424 -6.68 -8.22 -9.85
CA LEU A 424 -5.32 -8.73 -9.63
C LEU A 424 -5.22 -10.26 -9.75
N GLU A 425 -6.23 -10.94 -10.29
CA GLU A 425 -6.16 -12.34 -10.70
C GLU A 425 -5.33 -12.45 -11.99
N THR A 426 -4.50 -13.48 -12.10
CA THR A 426 -3.73 -13.74 -13.32
C THR A 426 -4.64 -14.21 -14.47
N LYS A 427 -4.34 -13.76 -15.69
CA LYS A 427 -5.05 -14.22 -16.89
C LYS A 427 -4.71 -15.68 -17.26
N GLN A 428 -3.56 -16.18 -16.80
CA GLN A 428 -2.99 -17.48 -17.17
C GLN A 428 -3.43 -18.61 -16.24
N ILE A 429 -3.49 -18.36 -14.92
CA ILE A 429 -3.81 -19.38 -13.92
C ILE A 429 -5.04 -18.93 -13.12
N GLY A 430 -6.10 -19.72 -13.19
CA GLY A 430 -7.31 -19.43 -12.44
C GLY A 430 -7.12 -19.58 -10.94
N GLY A 431 -7.63 -18.63 -10.15
CA GLY A 431 -7.48 -18.61 -8.70
C GLY A 431 -6.13 -18.13 -8.18
N LEU A 432 -5.20 -17.71 -9.07
CA LEU A 432 -3.92 -17.12 -8.70
C LEU A 432 -3.99 -15.60 -8.78
N TYR A 433 -3.67 -14.92 -7.67
CA TYR A 433 -3.61 -13.47 -7.56
C TYR A 433 -2.19 -13.01 -7.23
N LEU A 434 -1.81 -11.84 -7.72
CA LEU A 434 -0.52 -11.21 -7.39
C LEU A 434 -0.76 -9.83 -6.81
N ALA A 435 -0.02 -9.44 -5.76
CA ALA A 435 -0.13 -8.12 -5.18
C ALA A 435 1.20 -7.59 -4.62
N GLY A 436 1.39 -6.28 -4.71
CA GLY A 436 2.55 -5.59 -4.17
C GLY A 436 3.71 -5.53 -5.15
N GLN A 437 4.92 -5.63 -4.62
CA GLN A 437 6.15 -5.37 -5.36
C GLN A 437 6.39 -6.36 -6.52
N ILE A 438 5.87 -7.58 -6.41
CA ILE A 438 5.86 -8.57 -7.49
C ILE A 438 5.15 -8.04 -8.77
N CYS A 439 4.24 -7.09 -8.64
CA CYS A 439 3.55 -6.43 -9.76
C CYS A 439 4.28 -5.16 -10.25
N GLY A 440 5.54 -4.97 -9.89
CA GLY A 440 6.35 -3.83 -10.34
C GLY A 440 6.14 -2.52 -9.58
N THR A 441 5.48 -2.53 -8.42
CA THR A 441 5.36 -1.34 -7.56
C THR A 441 6.49 -1.25 -6.54
N THR A 442 6.73 -0.05 -5.98
CA THR A 442 7.66 0.13 -4.86
C THR A 442 7.07 1.10 -3.84
N GLY A 443 6.67 0.56 -2.69
CA GLY A 443 6.15 1.28 -1.53
C GLY A 443 5.18 0.42 -0.74
N TYR A 444 5.14 0.66 0.57
CA TYR A 444 4.27 -0.06 1.50
C TYR A 444 2.79 0.18 1.19
N GLU A 445 2.46 1.41 0.83
CA GLU A 445 1.10 1.87 0.59
C GLU A 445 0.55 1.30 -0.73
N GLU A 446 1.38 1.26 -1.78
CA GLU A 446 1.04 0.64 -3.06
C GLU A 446 0.86 -0.88 -2.90
N ALA A 447 1.71 -1.51 -2.08
CA ALA A 447 1.61 -2.93 -1.77
C ALA A 447 0.34 -3.25 -0.99
N ALA A 448 0.03 -2.48 0.05
CA ALA A 448 -1.17 -2.60 0.86
C ALA A 448 -2.45 -2.40 0.02
N ALA A 449 -2.47 -1.39 -0.85
CA ALA A 449 -3.60 -1.10 -1.75
C ALA A 449 -3.91 -2.26 -2.71
N GLN A 450 -2.87 -2.90 -3.27
CA GLN A 450 -3.04 -4.09 -4.09
C GLN A 450 -3.47 -5.29 -3.23
N GLY A 451 -2.88 -5.44 -2.03
CA GLY A 451 -3.19 -6.51 -1.10
C GLY A 451 -4.67 -6.58 -0.75
N ILE A 452 -5.27 -5.45 -0.36
CA ILE A 452 -6.68 -5.41 0.03
C ILE A 452 -7.61 -5.79 -1.13
N VAL A 453 -7.29 -5.38 -2.37
CA VAL A 453 -8.09 -5.72 -3.56
C VAL A 453 -7.92 -7.19 -3.95
N ALA A 454 -6.68 -7.70 -3.98
CA ALA A 454 -6.42 -9.11 -4.30
C ALA A 454 -7.05 -10.04 -3.25
N GLY A 455 -6.88 -9.74 -1.96
CA GLY A 455 -7.45 -10.52 -0.87
C GLY A 455 -8.98 -10.56 -0.89
N ALA A 456 -9.61 -9.39 -1.12
CA ALA A 456 -11.06 -9.30 -1.24
C ALA A 456 -11.60 -10.19 -2.37
N ASN A 457 -10.99 -10.13 -3.54
CA ASN A 457 -11.42 -10.91 -4.69
C ASN A 457 -11.12 -12.42 -4.51
N ALA A 458 -9.94 -12.77 -4.01
CA ALA A 458 -9.57 -14.15 -3.72
C ALA A 458 -10.52 -14.79 -2.70
N GLY A 459 -10.81 -14.09 -1.58
CA GLY A 459 -11.70 -14.58 -0.54
C GLY A 459 -13.14 -14.77 -1.04
N ARG A 460 -13.69 -13.78 -1.76
CA ARG A 460 -15.06 -13.86 -2.32
C ARG A 460 -15.18 -14.95 -3.38
N ALA A 461 -14.20 -15.12 -4.25
CA ALA A 461 -14.17 -16.19 -5.25
C ALA A 461 -14.11 -17.58 -4.58
N ALA A 462 -13.29 -17.74 -3.55
CA ALA A 462 -13.15 -18.99 -2.82
C ALA A 462 -14.43 -19.33 -2.03
N ALA A 463 -15.04 -18.36 -1.34
CA ALA A 463 -16.28 -18.54 -0.59
C ALA A 463 -17.45 -18.94 -1.53
N ALA A 464 -17.57 -18.31 -2.70
CA ALA A 464 -18.58 -18.67 -3.68
C ALA A 464 -18.38 -20.11 -4.18
N ALA A 465 -17.13 -20.49 -4.48
CA ALA A 465 -16.80 -21.84 -4.91
C ALA A 465 -17.08 -22.89 -3.84
N SER A 466 -16.83 -22.60 -2.56
CA SER A 466 -17.14 -23.47 -1.42
C SER A 466 -18.65 -23.74 -1.27
N CYS A 467 -19.47 -22.75 -1.61
CA CYS A 467 -20.93 -22.86 -1.55
C CYS A 467 -21.55 -23.37 -2.87
N GLY A 468 -20.76 -23.67 -3.89
CA GLY A 468 -21.27 -24.04 -5.22
C GLY A 468 -22.04 -22.92 -5.94
N LEU A 469 -21.77 -21.66 -5.57
CA LEU A 469 -22.40 -20.48 -6.15
C LEU A 469 -21.65 -20.00 -7.39
N ALA A 470 -22.35 -19.23 -8.24
CA ALA A 470 -21.73 -18.55 -9.35
C ALA A 470 -20.65 -17.55 -8.85
N MET A 471 -19.68 -17.24 -9.73
CA MET A 471 -18.64 -16.24 -9.42
C MET A 471 -19.29 -14.91 -9.01
N PRO A 472 -18.90 -14.34 -7.85
CA PRO A 472 -19.47 -13.09 -7.38
C PRO A 472 -19.04 -11.90 -8.24
N LYS A 473 -19.81 -10.82 -8.22
CA LYS A 473 -19.41 -9.53 -8.79
C LYS A 473 -17.99 -9.17 -8.29
N PRO A 474 -17.04 -8.85 -9.18
CA PRO A 474 -15.68 -8.54 -8.75
C PRO A 474 -15.61 -7.23 -7.96
N PHE A 475 -14.76 -7.19 -6.93
CA PHE A 475 -14.42 -5.96 -6.23
C PHE A 475 -13.36 -5.20 -7.03
N VAL A 476 -13.75 -4.12 -7.67
CA VAL A 476 -12.89 -3.23 -8.45
C VAL A 476 -13.17 -1.80 -8.04
N VAL A 477 -12.12 -1.04 -7.79
CA VAL A 477 -12.19 0.41 -7.57
C VAL A 477 -11.90 1.12 -8.89
N GLY A 478 -12.77 2.02 -9.31
CA GLY A 478 -12.60 2.81 -10.54
C GLY A 478 -11.56 3.94 -10.37
N ARG A 479 -11.06 4.45 -11.49
CA ARG A 479 -10.13 5.60 -11.49
C ARG A 479 -10.78 6.89 -10.96
N ASP A 480 -12.08 6.99 -11.07
CA ASP A 480 -12.93 8.08 -10.56
C ASP A 480 -13.36 7.88 -9.11
N GLU A 481 -13.19 6.66 -8.55
CA GLU A 481 -13.55 6.32 -7.19
C GLU A 481 -12.37 6.44 -6.21
N GLY A 482 -11.14 6.15 -6.66
CA GLY A 482 -9.98 6.16 -5.75
C GLY A 482 -8.61 6.06 -6.42
N TYR A 483 -7.57 6.45 -5.67
CA TYR A 483 -6.17 6.24 -6.05
C TYR A 483 -5.82 4.76 -6.15
N ILE A 484 -6.50 3.88 -5.39
CA ILE A 484 -6.40 2.42 -5.54
C ILE A 484 -6.78 2.02 -6.97
N GLY A 485 -7.87 2.60 -7.49
CA GLY A 485 -8.31 2.37 -8.88
C GLY A 485 -7.31 2.89 -9.91
N VAL A 486 -6.80 4.11 -9.71
CA VAL A 486 -5.74 4.68 -10.58
C VAL A 486 -4.50 3.79 -10.59
N LEU A 487 -4.06 3.32 -9.42
CA LEU A 487 -2.91 2.43 -9.28
C LEU A 487 -3.08 1.13 -10.08
N ILE A 488 -4.18 0.43 -9.85
CA ILE A 488 -4.42 -0.89 -10.45
C ILE A 488 -4.63 -0.74 -11.96
N ASP A 489 -5.41 0.23 -12.40
CA ASP A 489 -5.65 0.47 -13.81
C ASP A 489 -4.36 0.84 -14.56
N ASP A 490 -3.51 1.74 -14.03
CA ASP A 490 -2.21 2.05 -14.63
C ASP A 490 -1.34 0.78 -14.79
N LEU A 491 -1.32 -0.10 -13.77
CA LEU A 491 -0.54 -1.34 -13.81
C LEU A 491 -1.05 -2.31 -14.87
N VAL A 492 -2.33 -2.64 -14.87
CA VAL A 492 -2.88 -3.71 -15.72
C VAL A 492 -3.10 -3.30 -17.16
N THR A 493 -3.20 -1.98 -17.45
CA THR A 493 -3.39 -1.46 -18.81
C THR A 493 -2.10 -0.99 -19.44
N ARG A 494 -1.26 -0.24 -18.71
CA ARG A 494 -0.03 0.39 -19.21
C ARG A 494 1.23 -0.41 -18.88
N GLY A 495 1.17 -1.25 -17.84
CA GLY A 495 2.35 -1.91 -17.30
C GLY A 495 3.33 -0.94 -16.65
N THR A 496 4.55 -1.40 -16.39
CA THR A 496 5.62 -0.54 -15.88
C THR A 496 6.98 -1.04 -16.34
N SER A 497 7.84 -0.11 -16.74
CA SER A 497 9.25 -0.35 -17.08
C SER A 497 10.21 0.06 -15.95
N GLU A 498 9.72 0.79 -14.96
CA GLU A 498 10.45 1.23 -13.75
C GLU A 498 9.55 1.01 -12.52
N PRO A 499 10.10 0.87 -11.30
CA PRO A 499 9.28 0.68 -10.11
C PRO A 499 8.19 1.75 -9.97
N TYR A 500 6.92 1.33 -10.09
CA TYR A 500 5.77 2.22 -10.05
C TYR A 500 5.57 2.81 -8.66
N ARG A 501 5.29 4.11 -8.61
CA ARG A 501 4.90 4.85 -7.40
C ARG A 501 3.70 5.72 -7.65
N MET A 502 2.83 5.82 -6.63
CA MET A 502 1.67 6.68 -6.67
C MET A 502 2.03 8.14 -6.41
N PHE A 503 1.52 9.02 -7.26
CA PHE A 503 1.56 10.48 -7.11
C PHE A 503 0.21 11.07 -7.43
N THR A 504 -0.10 12.21 -6.82
CA THR A 504 -1.37 12.92 -7.08
C THR A 504 -1.52 13.39 -8.53
N SER A 505 -0.41 13.53 -9.26
CA SER A 505 -0.44 13.88 -10.69
C SER A 505 -0.93 12.74 -11.61
N ARG A 506 -1.02 11.49 -11.12
CA ARG A 506 -1.51 10.36 -11.89
C ARG A 506 -3.04 10.30 -11.93
N ALA A 507 -3.73 10.93 -10.97
CA ALA A 507 -5.18 10.93 -10.87
C ALA A 507 -5.78 12.12 -11.62
N GLU A 508 -6.65 11.84 -12.58
CA GLU A 508 -7.41 12.81 -13.36
C GLU A 508 -8.39 13.58 -12.46
N TYR A 509 -9.03 12.86 -11.54
CA TYR A 509 -10.06 13.40 -10.65
C TYR A 509 -9.52 13.82 -9.27
N ARG A 510 -8.24 14.22 -9.17
CA ARG A 510 -7.59 14.51 -7.88
C ARG A 510 -8.25 15.61 -7.05
N ILE A 511 -9.11 16.46 -7.64
CA ILE A 511 -9.89 17.46 -6.92
C ILE A 511 -10.98 16.78 -6.06
N THR A 512 -11.57 15.70 -6.55
CA THR A 512 -12.57 14.89 -5.84
C THR A 512 -11.95 13.75 -5.04
N LEU A 513 -10.85 13.19 -5.51
CA LEU A 513 -10.12 12.10 -4.83
C LEU A 513 -9.15 12.66 -3.79
N ARG A 514 -9.65 13.02 -2.62
CA ARG A 514 -8.83 13.58 -1.55
C ARG A 514 -8.62 12.58 -0.41
N ALA A 515 -7.52 12.78 0.33
CA ALA A 515 -7.24 11.98 1.53
C ALA A 515 -8.30 12.19 2.64
N ASP A 516 -8.91 13.39 2.70
CA ASP A 516 -9.86 13.75 3.73
C ASP A 516 -11.30 13.24 3.51
N ASN A 517 -11.62 12.72 2.32
CA ASN A 517 -12.96 12.22 1.99
C ASN A 517 -12.97 10.75 1.49
N ALA A 518 -11.94 9.99 1.77
CA ALA A 518 -11.83 8.62 1.30
C ALA A 518 -12.93 7.70 1.87
N ASP A 519 -13.31 7.91 3.13
CA ASP A 519 -14.38 7.21 3.81
C ASP A 519 -15.75 7.42 3.11
N LEU A 520 -16.09 8.66 2.76
CA LEU A 520 -17.34 8.97 2.04
C LEU A 520 -17.42 8.34 0.65
N ARG A 521 -16.26 8.06 0.03
CA ARG A 521 -16.20 7.46 -1.31
C ARG A 521 -16.22 5.93 -1.29
N LEU A 522 -15.54 5.30 -0.33
CA LEU A 522 -15.19 3.88 -0.39
C LEU A 522 -15.82 3.01 0.71
N THR A 523 -16.20 3.55 1.88
CA THR A 523 -16.69 2.72 2.97
C THR A 523 -18.00 2.01 2.60
N ARG A 524 -18.95 2.68 1.96
CA ARG A 524 -20.19 2.02 1.49
C ARG A 524 -19.93 0.91 0.48
N LYS A 525 -18.98 1.13 -0.43
CA LYS A 525 -18.53 0.09 -1.34
C LYS A 525 -17.89 -1.08 -0.58
N GLY A 526 -17.07 -0.80 0.42
CA GLY A 526 -16.51 -1.83 1.31
C GLY A 526 -17.57 -2.67 2.01
N MET A 527 -18.67 -2.04 2.46
CA MET A 527 -19.82 -2.74 3.05
C MET A 527 -20.51 -3.66 2.03
N GLU A 528 -20.80 -3.17 0.80
CA GLU A 528 -21.43 -3.96 -0.27
C GLU A 528 -20.65 -5.25 -0.56
N PHE A 529 -19.33 -5.19 -0.46
CA PHE A 529 -18.44 -6.30 -0.79
C PHE A 529 -17.99 -7.12 0.42
N GLY A 530 -18.48 -6.83 1.64
CA GLY A 530 -18.19 -7.56 2.87
C GLY A 530 -16.80 -7.30 3.46
N LEU A 531 -16.13 -6.23 3.03
CA LEU A 531 -14.83 -5.81 3.55
C LEU A 531 -14.97 -4.99 4.84
N VAL A 532 -15.98 -4.15 4.91
CA VAL A 532 -16.30 -3.31 6.07
C VAL A 532 -17.47 -3.92 6.81
N GLN A 533 -17.21 -4.38 8.03
CA GLN A 533 -18.20 -5.02 8.92
C GLN A 533 -18.22 -4.37 10.30
N ASP A 534 -17.36 -3.39 10.56
CA ASP A 534 -17.26 -2.64 11.81
C ASP A 534 -18.43 -1.66 11.92
N ASP A 535 -19.36 -1.93 12.84
CA ASP A 535 -20.57 -1.13 13.08
C ASP A 535 -20.21 0.32 13.45
N GLU A 536 -19.11 0.55 14.18
CA GLU A 536 -18.67 1.89 14.57
C GLU A 536 -18.21 2.69 13.35
N ARG A 537 -17.47 2.07 12.43
CA ARG A 537 -17.04 2.67 11.17
C ARG A 537 -18.23 3.00 10.27
N ILE A 538 -19.20 2.11 10.19
CA ILE A 538 -20.44 2.32 9.43
C ILE A 538 -21.21 3.52 9.99
N ALA A 539 -21.45 3.54 11.31
CA ALA A 539 -22.15 4.63 11.98
C ALA A 539 -21.42 5.98 11.84
N ALA A 540 -20.08 5.97 11.89
CA ALA A 540 -19.27 7.18 11.70
C ALA A 540 -19.46 7.79 10.31
N VAL A 541 -19.45 6.97 9.25
CA VAL A 541 -19.65 7.46 7.87
C VAL A 541 -21.09 7.96 7.68
N GLU A 542 -22.09 7.22 8.14
CA GLU A 542 -23.49 7.62 8.05
C GLU A 542 -23.76 8.94 8.79
N THR A 543 -23.21 9.10 9.98
CA THR A 543 -23.30 10.35 10.75
C THR A 543 -22.65 11.50 10.00
N ARG A 544 -21.49 11.26 9.41
CA ARG A 544 -20.76 12.28 8.64
C ARG A 544 -21.53 12.72 7.38
N GLU A 545 -22.09 11.76 6.64
CA GLU A 545 -22.95 12.04 5.47
C GLU A 545 -24.16 12.88 5.89
N TYR A 546 -24.87 12.44 6.95
CA TYR A 546 -26.01 13.17 7.49
C TYR A 546 -25.67 14.63 7.86
N ILE A 547 -24.56 14.84 8.58
CA ILE A 547 -24.11 16.18 8.98
C ILE A 547 -23.78 17.03 7.74
N ILE A 548 -23.12 16.46 6.74
CA ILE A 548 -22.79 17.18 5.50
C ILE A 548 -24.08 17.61 4.77
N ASP A 549 -25.02 16.68 4.59
CA ASP A 549 -26.27 16.96 3.90
C ASP A 549 -27.11 17.98 4.66
N GLU A 550 -27.24 17.86 5.99
CA GLU A 550 -27.91 18.83 6.83
C GLU A 550 -27.31 20.24 6.67
N ARG A 551 -25.96 20.34 6.75
CA ARG A 551 -25.25 21.61 6.60
C ARG A 551 -25.44 22.22 5.22
N ILE A 552 -25.38 21.43 4.16
CA ILE A 552 -25.64 21.88 2.79
C ILE A 552 -27.08 22.42 2.67
N GLN A 553 -28.08 21.68 3.22
CA GLN A 553 -29.46 22.15 3.20
C GLN A 553 -29.66 23.47 3.99
N ASN A 554 -28.99 23.62 5.14
CA ASN A 554 -29.02 24.84 5.92
C ASN A 554 -28.37 26.01 5.16
N LEU A 555 -27.26 25.81 4.47
CA LEU A 555 -26.60 26.78 3.62
C LEU A 555 -27.50 27.22 2.44
N LYS A 556 -28.27 26.30 1.84
CA LYS A 556 -29.25 26.58 0.79
C LYS A 556 -30.44 27.39 1.29
N LYS A 557 -30.94 27.06 2.48
CA LYS A 557 -32.08 27.73 3.09
C LYS A 557 -31.76 29.13 3.61
N PHE A 558 -30.55 29.35 4.11
CA PHE A 558 -30.12 30.63 4.64
C PHE A 558 -29.86 31.61 3.51
N GLN A 559 -30.80 32.57 3.32
CA GLN A 559 -30.78 33.55 2.22
C GLN A 559 -30.84 34.97 2.77
N LEU A 560 -29.95 35.82 2.33
CA LEU A 560 -29.94 37.23 2.59
C LEU A 560 -29.93 38.03 1.28
N LYS A 561 -30.33 39.33 1.34
CA LYS A 561 -30.12 40.23 0.23
C LYS A 561 -28.62 40.41 -0.04
N VAL A 562 -28.25 40.68 -1.27
CA VAL A 562 -26.85 40.90 -1.64
C VAL A 562 -26.23 42.07 -0.85
N THR A 563 -27.02 43.09 -0.52
CA THR A 563 -26.60 44.21 0.36
C THR A 563 -26.22 43.75 1.75
N ASP A 564 -27.03 42.86 2.35
CA ASP A 564 -26.84 42.37 3.72
C ASP A 564 -25.62 41.45 3.79
N TRP A 565 -25.38 40.65 2.74
CA TRP A 565 -24.14 39.88 2.62
C TRP A 565 -22.88 40.75 2.54
N ALA A 566 -22.97 41.90 1.84
CA ALA A 566 -21.86 42.84 1.75
C ALA A 566 -21.58 43.58 3.07
N GLU A 567 -22.61 43.75 3.92
CA GLU A 567 -22.48 44.37 5.26
C GLU A 567 -21.88 43.36 6.27
N LEU A 568 -22.24 42.07 6.20
CA LEU A 568 -21.72 41.00 7.05
C LEU A 568 -20.31 40.61 6.67
N GLY A 569 -19.94 40.69 5.41
CA GLY A 569 -18.63 40.43 4.87
C GLY A 569 -17.81 41.69 4.64
N ASN A 570 -16.49 41.57 4.61
CA ASN A 570 -15.63 42.65 4.19
C ASN A 570 -16.03 43.10 2.77
N LYS A 571 -16.08 44.41 2.48
CA LYS A 571 -16.48 44.97 1.17
C LYS A 571 -15.71 44.37 -0.03
N ASP A 572 -14.54 43.80 0.23
CA ASP A 572 -13.72 43.09 -0.76
C ASP A 572 -14.29 41.73 -1.17
N LEU A 573 -15.22 41.11 -0.42
CA LEU A 573 -15.88 39.86 -0.75
C LEU A 573 -16.65 39.88 -2.08
N MET A 574 -17.09 41.04 -2.51
CA MET A 574 -17.89 41.25 -3.71
C MET A 574 -17.06 41.62 -4.95
N GLY A 575 -15.74 41.64 -4.85
CA GLY A 575 -14.80 41.70 -5.98
C GLY A 575 -15.03 42.86 -6.96
N GLY A 576 -15.33 44.08 -6.49
CA GLY A 576 -15.44 45.24 -7.35
C GLY A 576 -16.54 45.18 -8.43
N THR A 577 -17.29 44.11 -8.52
CA THR A 577 -18.40 43.98 -9.47
C THR A 577 -19.59 44.83 -9.00
N GLN A 578 -20.10 45.68 -9.89
CA GLN A 578 -21.30 46.51 -9.68
C GLN A 578 -22.58 45.66 -9.48
N LEU A 579 -22.58 44.69 -8.60
CA LEU A 579 -23.76 43.94 -8.15
C LEU A 579 -24.65 44.79 -7.22
N GLY A 580 -24.19 45.98 -6.87
CA GLY A 580 -24.77 46.83 -5.81
C GLY A 580 -26.02 47.63 -6.15
N LYS A 581 -26.65 47.50 -7.31
CA LYS A 581 -27.83 48.35 -7.64
C LYS A 581 -29.14 47.61 -7.95
N LYS A 582 -29.20 46.26 -7.86
CA LYS A 582 -30.50 45.56 -7.90
C LYS A 582 -30.94 45.26 -6.46
N SER A 583 -31.57 46.26 -5.83
CA SER A 583 -32.23 46.15 -4.53
C SER A 583 -33.29 45.04 -4.60
N GLY A 584 -33.08 43.94 -3.93
CA GLY A 584 -34.04 42.83 -3.81
C GLY A 584 -33.53 41.46 -4.18
N LEU A 585 -32.39 41.29 -4.87
CA LEU A 585 -31.82 39.99 -5.18
C LEU A 585 -31.31 39.33 -3.90
N LYS A 586 -31.85 38.16 -3.59
CA LYS A 586 -31.35 37.28 -2.50
C LYS A 586 -30.39 36.25 -3.05
N LYS A 587 -29.37 35.89 -2.26
CA LYS A 587 -28.48 34.75 -2.49
C LYS A 587 -28.44 33.88 -1.26
N SER A 588 -28.36 32.56 -1.48
CA SER A 588 -28.12 31.62 -0.38
C SER A 588 -26.65 31.65 0.09
N ALA A 589 -26.43 31.24 1.32
CA ALA A 589 -25.07 31.08 1.83
C ALA A 589 -24.22 30.14 0.94
N GLU A 590 -24.82 29.07 0.40
CA GLU A 590 -24.18 28.19 -0.58
C GLU A 590 -23.69 28.97 -1.81
N GLN A 591 -24.54 29.79 -2.40
CA GLN A 591 -24.18 30.62 -3.57
C GLN A 591 -23.09 31.64 -3.26
N VAL A 592 -23.06 32.18 -2.04
CA VAL A 592 -22.02 33.11 -1.61
C VAL A 592 -20.68 32.37 -1.40
N LEU A 593 -20.71 31.17 -0.86
CA LEU A 593 -19.50 30.31 -0.69
C LEU A 593 -18.86 29.89 -2.00
N THR A 594 -19.58 29.90 -3.12
CA THR A 594 -18.98 29.63 -4.45
C THR A 594 -18.21 30.82 -5.02
N MET A 595 -18.28 32.00 -4.38
CA MET A 595 -17.56 33.18 -4.84
C MET A 595 -16.09 33.13 -4.46
N PRO A 596 -15.17 33.65 -5.31
CA PRO A 596 -13.74 33.74 -4.98
C PRO A 596 -13.53 34.49 -3.65
N HIS A 597 -12.57 33.99 -2.87
CA HIS A 597 -12.15 34.56 -1.58
C HIS A 597 -13.16 34.47 -0.40
N VAL A 598 -14.30 33.82 -0.60
CA VAL A 598 -15.24 33.55 0.50
C VAL A 598 -14.89 32.19 1.12
N THR A 599 -14.77 32.12 2.43
CA THR A 599 -14.50 30.92 3.19
C THR A 599 -15.46 30.77 4.35
N LEU A 600 -15.79 29.53 4.73
CA LEU A 600 -16.41 29.22 6.02
C LEU A 600 -15.37 29.48 7.14
N LYS A 601 -15.68 30.36 8.04
CA LYS A 601 -14.94 30.53 9.30
C LYS A 601 -15.78 30.02 10.45
#